data_927a5a2d1971a66c96e22fe2e0d42fba
#
_entry.id   927a5a2d1971a66c96e22fe2e0d42fba
#
_cell.length_a   1.000
_cell.length_b   1.000
_cell.length_c   1.000
_cell.angle_alpha   90.00
_cell.angle_beta   90.00
_cell.angle_gamma   90.00
#
_symmetry.space_group_name_H-M   'P 1'
#
loop_
_entity.id
_entity.type
_entity.pdbx_description
1 polymer ?
#
loop_
_entity_poly.entity_id
_entity_poly.type
_entity_poly.pdbx_seq_one_letter_code
_entity_poly.pdbx_strand_id
1 'polypeptide(L)'
;IGLDDGESFVTEIEIVTFDPKYSDAFAELNYAWIKTYFSIEEEDHRSLDHPYDYAIRPGGEIFFLLRGDQVIGTVAMVPVNPKETNLKTFELAKMAIDPAFQGEGLGHKLLSHCIDWARSKGAKYIVLTTNDMLKPALRVYEKAGFVEETNNFDDRYRRGNLTMQLV
;
A
#
# COMPACT_ATOMS: atom_id res chain seq x y z
N ILE A 1 -37.51 -5.23 19.30
CA ILE A 1 -37.58 -4.16 18.55
C ILE A 1 -36.30 -3.50 18.30
N GLY A 2 -36.04 -3.24 17.27
CA GLY A 2 -34.90 -2.46 16.90
C GLY A 2 -33.67 -2.69 17.64
N LEU A 3 -33.50 -3.74 18.18
CA LEU A 3 -32.58 -3.85 19.12
C LEU A 3 -31.31 -4.14 18.61
N ASP A 4 -31.16 -4.90 17.90
CA ASP A 4 -30.01 -5.38 17.34
C ASP A 4 -29.42 -4.26 16.56
N ASP A 5 -29.94 -3.20 16.63
CA ASP A 5 -29.51 -2.13 15.83
C ASP A 5 -28.05 -1.83 16.05
N GLY A 6 -27.55 -2.13 17.19
CA GLY A 6 -26.15 -1.97 17.43
C GLY A 6 -25.31 -2.58 16.33
N GLU A 7 -25.76 -3.67 15.74
CA GLU A 7 -24.99 -4.32 14.70
C GLU A 7 -25.12 -3.57 13.38
N SER A 8 -26.25 -3.01 13.10
CA SER A 8 -26.45 -2.29 11.85
C SER A 8 -25.57 -1.06 11.75
N PHE A 9 -24.96 -0.60 12.85
CA PHE A 9 -24.06 0.53 12.83
C PHE A 9 -22.61 0.12 12.60
N VAL A 10 -22.32 -1.18 12.64
CA VAL A 10 -20.98 -1.67 12.35
C VAL A 10 -20.84 -1.74 10.85
N THR A 11 -20.10 -0.82 10.28
CA THR A 11 -19.85 -0.82 8.84
C THR A 11 -18.69 -1.76 8.54
N GLU A 12 -18.92 -2.72 7.67
CA GLU A 12 -17.89 -3.65 7.26
C GLU A 12 -16.80 -2.97 6.47
N ILE A 13 -15.59 -3.48 6.62
CA ILE A 13 -14.45 -3.04 5.84
C ILE A 13 -14.39 -3.86 4.56
N GLU A 14 -14.32 -3.16 3.44
CA GLU A 14 -14.26 -3.79 2.12
C GLU A 14 -12.98 -3.38 1.42
N ILE A 15 -12.37 -4.28 0.66
CA ILE A 15 -11.21 -3.97 -0.17
C ILE A 15 -11.66 -3.96 -1.61
N VAL A 16 -11.40 -2.85 -2.30
CA VAL A 16 -11.73 -2.68 -3.71
C VAL A 16 -10.50 -2.31 -4.52
N THR A 17 -10.58 -2.51 -5.83
CA THR A 17 -9.50 -2.19 -6.74
C THR A 17 -9.64 -0.76 -7.27
N PHE A 18 -8.66 -0.33 -8.05
CA PHE A 18 -8.61 1.03 -8.57
C PHE A 18 -9.84 1.38 -9.39
N ASP A 19 -10.35 2.58 -9.16
CA ASP A 19 -11.34 3.26 -9.98
C ASP A 19 -10.92 4.74 -9.96
N PRO A 20 -11.06 5.49 -11.07
CA PRO A 20 -10.68 6.90 -11.10
C PRO A 20 -11.29 7.75 -9.98
N LYS A 21 -12.46 7.36 -9.48
CA LYS A 21 -13.11 8.09 -8.37
C LYS A 21 -12.29 8.03 -7.07
N TYR A 22 -11.35 7.10 -6.95
CA TYR A 22 -10.49 6.98 -5.77
C TYR A 22 -9.14 7.65 -5.94
N SER A 23 -8.88 8.29 -7.09
CA SER A 23 -7.59 8.92 -7.35
C SER A 23 -7.21 9.96 -6.31
N ASP A 24 -8.17 10.81 -5.93
CA ASP A 24 -7.90 11.84 -4.93
C ASP A 24 -7.60 11.25 -3.57
N ALA A 25 -8.33 10.21 -3.18
CA ALA A 25 -8.10 9.54 -1.89
C ALA A 25 -6.72 8.90 -1.83
N PHE A 26 -6.26 8.29 -2.92
CA PHE A 26 -4.93 7.72 -3.01
C PHE A 26 -3.86 8.79 -2.74
N ALA A 27 -3.97 9.92 -3.39
CA ALA A 27 -3.03 11.02 -3.22
C ALA A 27 -3.11 11.60 -1.80
N GLU A 28 -4.32 11.94 -1.36
CA GLU A 28 -4.51 12.60 -0.06
C GLU A 28 -4.01 11.78 1.12
N LEU A 29 -4.32 10.49 1.15
CA LEU A 29 -3.86 9.62 2.23
C LEU A 29 -2.34 9.55 2.29
N ASN A 30 -1.69 9.44 1.14
CA ASN A 30 -0.25 9.36 1.09
C ASN A 30 0.43 10.69 1.41
N TYR A 31 -0.04 11.80 0.83
CA TYR A 31 0.53 13.11 1.14
C TYR A 31 0.40 13.45 2.63
N ALA A 32 -0.70 13.07 3.25
CA ALA A 32 -0.92 13.37 4.66
C ALA A 32 0.16 12.76 5.56
N TRP A 33 0.45 11.46 5.39
CA TRP A 33 1.48 10.85 6.23
C TRP A 33 2.89 11.29 5.85
N ILE A 34 3.16 11.53 4.56
CA ILE A 34 4.47 12.02 4.13
C ILE A 34 4.77 13.37 4.78
N LYS A 35 3.80 14.28 4.77
CA LYS A 35 3.96 15.59 5.39
C LYS A 35 4.17 15.51 6.90
N THR A 36 3.59 14.50 7.53
CA THR A 36 3.72 14.33 8.99
C THR A 36 5.13 13.92 9.40
N TYR A 37 5.77 13.06 8.61
CA TYR A 37 7.05 12.46 8.99
C TYR A 37 8.23 12.90 8.14
N PHE A 38 7.98 13.38 6.94
CA PHE A 38 9.02 13.69 5.94
C PHE A 38 8.63 14.90 5.11
N SER A 39 9.43 15.18 4.08
CA SER A 39 9.14 16.20 3.07
C SER A 39 8.64 15.55 1.79
N ILE A 40 7.74 16.23 1.10
CA ILE A 40 7.26 15.77 -0.20
C ILE A 40 8.39 15.95 -1.22
N GLU A 41 8.62 14.93 -2.03
CA GLU A 41 9.63 14.91 -3.07
C GLU A 41 8.97 14.88 -4.45
N GLU A 42 9.74 15.18 -5.49
CA GLU A 42 9.21 15.19 -6.85
C GLU A 42 8.64 13.84 -7.28
N GLU A 43 9.30 12.75 -6.87
CA GLU A 43 8.84 11.39 -7.17
C GLU A 43 7.45 11.12 -6.57
N ASP A 44 7.12 11.75 -5.45
CA ASP A 44 5.78 11.64 -4.88
C ASP A 44 4.73 12.22 -5.83
N HIS A 45 5.02 13.37 -6.45
CA HIS A 45 4.09 13.96 -7.41
C HIS A 45 3.92 13.08 -8.65
N ARG A 46 5.00 12.48 -9.13
CA ARG A 46 4.94 11.60 -10.30
C ARG A 46 4.05 10.39 -10.07
N SER A 47 4.08 9.83 -8.87
CA SER A 47 3.30 8.65 -8.55
C SER A 47 1.91 8.98 -8.05
N LEU A 48 1.79 9.89 -7.09
CA LEU A 48 0.53 10.14 -6.39
C LEU A 48 -0.45 10.96 -7.22
N ASP A 49 0.05 11.82 -8.09
CA ASP A 49 -0.82 12.65 -8.92
C ASP A 49 -1.28 11.93 -10.20
N HIS A 50 -0.68 10.78 -10.51
CA HIS A 50 -0.97 10.01 -11.71
C HIS A 50 -1.08 8.51 -11.41
N PRO A 51 -2.04 8.09 -10.56
CA PRO A 51 -2.11 6.71 -10.10
C PRO A 51 -2.29 5.67 -11.20
N TYR A 52 -3.07 5.98 -12.23
CA TYR A 52 -3.26 5.05 -13.33
C TYR A 52 -1.95 4.76 -14.04
N ASP A 53 -1.23 5.82 -14.42
CA ASP A 53 0.04 5.67 -15.13
C ASP A 53 1.12 5.06 -14.24
N TYR A 54 1.06 5.34 -12.95
CA TYR A 54 2.02 4.83 -11.98
C TYR A 54 1.90 3.32 -11.77
N ALA A 55 0.68 2.82 -11.57
CA ALA A 55 0.47 1.44 -11.13
C ALA A 55 -0.33 0.58 -12.11
N ILE A 56 -1.41 1.10 -12.67
CA ILE A 56 -2.33 0.28 -13.46
C ILE A 56 -1.78 0.01 -14.85
N ARG A 57 -1.31 1.06 -15.52
CA ARG A 57 -0.78 0.93 -16.89
C ARG A 57 0.39 -0.07 -16.97
N PRO A 58 1.35 -0.09 -16.03
CA PRO A 58 2.44 -1.08 -16.06
C PRO A 58 2.01 -2.52 -15.78
N GLY A 59 0.78 -2.75 -15.32
CA GLY A 59 0.27 -4.09 -15.00
C GLY A 59 0.12 -4.36 -13.52
N GLY A 60 0.20 -3.33 -12.69
CA GLY A 60 -0.05 -3.43 -11.26
C GLY A 60 -1.48 -3.13 -10.87
N GLU A 61 -1.69 -2.87 -9.61
CA GLU A 61 -3.01 -2.54 -9.05
C GLU A 61 -2.88 -1.58 -7.88
N ILE A 62 -3.95 -0.89 -7.59
CA ILE A 62 -4.06 -0.08 -6.37
C ILE A 62 -5.31 -0.56 -5.64
N PHE A 63 -5.15 -0.85 -4.35
CA PHE A 63 -6.24 -1.31 -3.51
C PHE A 63 -6.66 -0.22 -2.53
N PHE A 64 -7.94 -0.24 -2.19
CA PHE A 64 -8.53 0.70 -1.25
C PHE A 64 -9.32 -0.03 -0.19
N LEU A 65 -9.14 0.40 1.06
CA LEU A 65 -9.99 -0.02 2.16
C LEU A 65 -11.13 0.95 2.27
N LEU A 66 -12.34 0.44 2.20
CA LEU A 66 -13.54 1.25 2.36
C LEU A 66 -14.25 0.88 3.65
N ARG A 67 -14.71 1.90 4.35
CA ARG A 67 -15.66 1.75 5.43
C ARG A 67 -16.91 2.50 5.02
N GLY A 68 -17.91 1.77 4.54
CA GLY A 68 -19.03 2.41 3.83
C GLY A 68 -18.49 3.09 2.57
N ASP A 69 -18.78 4.37 2.42
CA ASP A 69 -18.30 5.15 1.27
C ASP A 69 -16.97 5.85 1.53
N GLN A 70 -16.44 5.73 2.74
CA GLN A 70 -15.20 6.39 3.12
C GLN A 70 -13.99 5.54 2.80
N VAL A 71 -13.04 6.11 2.06
CA VAL A 71 -11.74 5.46 1.83
C VAL A 71 -10.87 5.72 3.05
N ILE A 72 -10.46 4.65 3.74
CA ILE A 72 -9.67 4.76 4.96
C ILE A 72 -8.27 4.18 4.82
N GLY A 73 -7.96 3.58 3.70
CA GLY A 73 -6.62 3.06 3.45
C GLY A 73 -6.40 2.78 1.98
N THR A 74 -5.14 2.68 1.60
CA THR A 74 -4.74 2.38 0.22
C THR A 74 -3.36 1.76 0.17
N VAL A 75 -3.06 1.07 -0.91
CA VAL A 75 -1.73 0.54 -1.19
C VAL A 75 -1.62 0.26 -2.68
N ALA A 76 -0.43 0.42 -3.24
CA ALA A 76 -0.14 0.09 -4.63
C ALA A 76 0.77 -1.13 -4.73
N MET A 77 0.53 -1.95 -5.75
CA MET A 77 1.39 -3.06 -6.15
C MET A 77 1.82 -2.80 -7.58
N VAL A 78 3.12 -2.61 -7.79
CA VAL A 78 3.65 -2.18 -9.08
C VAL A 78 4.70 -3.18 -9.57
N PRO A 79 4.63 -3.64 -10.85
CA PRO A 79 5.66 -4.53 -11.37
C PRO A 79 7.03 -3.83 -11.35
N VAL A 80 8.04 -4.53 -10.88
CA VAL A 80 9.40 -3.97 -10.84
C VAL A 80 9.99 -3.88 -12.25
N ASN A 81 9.66 -4.85 -13.10
CA ASN A 81 10.10 -4.84 -14.49
C ASN A 81 8.90 -5.11 -15.41
N PRO A 82 8.12 -4.06 -15.74
CA PRO A 82 6.88 -4.24 -16.52
C PRO A 82 7.08 -4.74 -17.94
N LYS A 83 8.32 -4.72 -18.45
CA LYS A 83 8.63 -5.23 -19.80
C LYS A 83 8.83 -6.73 -19.84
N GLU A 84 8.96 -7.38 -18.69
CA GLU A 84 9.06 -8.83 -18.67
C GLU A 84 7.69 -9.46 -18.92
N THR A 85 7.67 -10.52 -19.71
CA THR A 85 6.44 -11.26 -19.97
C THR A 85 5.96 -12.00 -18.73
N ASN A 86 6.87 -12.29 -17.80
CA ASN A 86 6.59 -12.92 -16.53
C ASN A 86 6.80 -11.92 -15.43
N LEU A 87 5.73 -11.36 -14.89
CA LEU A 87 5.79 -10.39 -13.79
C LEU A 87 6.13 -11.12 -12.50
N LYS A 88 7.43 -11.35 -12.25
CA LYS A 88 7.89 -12.15 -11.11
C LYS A 88 8.08 -11.36 -9.83
N THR A 89 8.31 -10.06 -9.94
CA THR A 89 8.57 -9.19 -8.78
C THR A 89 7.65 -8.00 -8.83
N PHE A 90 6.95 -7.79 -7.71
CA PHE A 90 6.13 -6.61 -7.52
C PHE A 90 6.68 -5.79 -6.37
N GLU A 91 6.59 -4.48 -6.49
CA GLU A 91 6.89 -3.56 -5.41
C GLU A 91 5.58 -3.19 -4.70
N LEU A 92 5.55 -3.37 -3.38
CA LEU A 92 4.49 -2.85 -2.54
C LEU A 92 4.88 -1.43 -2.16
N ALA A 93 4.02 -0.47 -2.46
CA ALA A 93 4.34 0.94 -2.27
C ALA A 93 3.09 1.74 -1.94
N LYS A 94 3.30 2.95 -1.44
CA LYS A 94 2.22 3.91 -1.21
C LYS A 94 1.13 3.37 -0.28
N MET A 95 1.53 2.62 0.75
CA MET A 95 0.60 2.13 1.76
C MET A 95 0.34 3.20 2.80
N ALA A 96 -0.91 3.54 2.98
CA ALA A 96 -1.32 4.56 3.94
C ALA A 96 -2.68 4.19 4.54
N ILE A 97 -2.79 4.28 5.86
CA ILE A 97 -4.03 4.08 6.59
C ILE A 97 -4.37 5.41 7.26
N ASP A 98 -5.63 5.82 7.16
CA ASP A 98 -6.12 7.02 7.84
C ASP A 98 -5.80 6.90 9.34
N PRO A 99 -5.14 7.92 9.94
CA PRO A 99 -4.75 7.86 11.36
C PRO A 99 -5.90 7.56 12.32
N ALA A 100 -7.12 7.96 11.97
CA ALA A 100 -8.30 7.68 12.81
C ALA A 100 -8.61 6.19 12.92
N PHE A 101 -8.08 5.37 12.02
CA PHE A 101 -8.35 3.93 11.97
C PHE A 101 -7.11 3.07 12.20
N GLN A 102 -6.01 3.66 12.59
CA GLN A 102 -4.80 2.90 12.91
C GLN A 102 -4.99 2.11 14.20
N GLY A 103 -4.26 1.00 14.33
CA GLY A 103 -4.36 0.14 15.51
C GLY A 103 -5.47 -0.89 15.45
N GLU A 104 -6.19 -1.01 14.33
CA GLU A 104 -7.30 -1.95 14.19
C GLU A 104 -6.94 -3.15 13.31
N GLY A 105 -5.68 -3.36 13.01
CA GLY A 105 -5.23 -4.48 12.18
C GLY A 105 -5.48 -4.31 10.70
N LEU A 106 -5.86 -3.12 10.25
CA LEU A 106 -6.18 -2.86 8.84
C LEU A 106 -4.96 -2.94 7.93
N GLY A 107 -3.80 -2.56 8.44
CA GLY A 107 -2.56 -2.70 7.69
C GLY A 107 -2.26 -4.15 7.33
N HIS A 108 -2.46 -5.06 8.28
CA HIS A 108 -2.29 -6.49 8.03
C HIS A 108 -3.30 -7.01 7.02
N LYS A 109 -4.54 -6.59 7.12
CA LYS A 109 -5.61 -6.99 6.21
C LYS A 109 -5.27 -6.57 4.77
N LEU A 110 -4.85 -5.34 4.60
CA LEU A 110 -4.52 -4.78 3.30
C LEU A 110 -3.27 -5.46 2.73
N LEU A 111 -2.24 -5.63 3.55
CA LEU A 111 -1.01 -6.30 3.16
C LEU A 111 -1.24 -7.75 2.73
N SER A 112 -2.01 -8.49 3.51
CA SER A 112 -2.36 -9.88 3.18
C SER A 112 -3.06 -9.99 1.83
N HIS A 113 -3.99 -9.07 1.58
CA HIS A 113 -4.70 -9.01 0.30
C HIS A 113 -3.75 -8.77 -0.88
N CYS A 114 -2.79 -7.86 -0.70
CA CYS A 114 -1.80 -7.56 -1.73
C CYS A 114 -0.90 -8.76 -2.03
N ILE A 115 -0.48 -9.45 -0.99
CA ILE A 115 0.37 -10.64 -1.14
C ILE A 115 -0.37 -11.71 -1.94
N ASP A 116 -1.62 -11.97 -1.58
CA ASP A 116 -2.43 -12.97 -2.28
C ASP A 116 -2.64 -12.58 -3.74
N TRP A 117 -2.92 -11.31 -4.00
CA TRP A 117 -3.08 -10.80 -5.36
C TRP A 117 -1.81 -11.00 -6.18
N ALA A 118 -0.66 -10.60 -5.63
CA ALA A 118 0.61 -10.72 -6.33
C ALA A 118 0.93 -12.18 -6.67
N ARG A 119 0.70 -13.08 -5.70
CA ARG A 119 0.91 -14.52 -5.92
C ARG A 119 -0.03 -15.07 -6.97
N SER A 120 -1.27 -14.59 -7.03
CA SER A 120 -2.20 -15.00 -8.08
C SER A 120 -1.74 -14.57 -9.47
N LYS A 121 -0.89 -13.55 -9.56
CA LYS A 121 -0.27 -13.09 -10.81
C LYS A 121 1.06 -13.80 -11.10
N GLY A 122 1.44 -14.76 -10.28
CA GLY A 122 2.68 -15.51 -10.47
C GLY A 122 3.91 -14.88 -9.85
N ALA A 123 3.73 -13.91 -8.97
CA ALA A 123 4.85 -13.23 -8.32
C ALA A 123 5.66 -14.22 -7.48
N LYS A 124 6.99 -14.15 -7.63
CA LYS A 124 7.93 -14.91 -6.79
C LYS A 124 8.45 -14.05 -5.65
N TYR A 125 8.53 -12.75 -5.87
CA TYR A 125 9.08 -11.80 -4.90
C TYR A 125 8.19 -10.59 -4.77
N ILE A 126 8.08 -10.09 -3.55
CA ILE A 126 7.46 -8.80 -3.27
C ILE A 126 8.50 -7.99 -2.52
N VAL A 127 8.81 -6.80 -3.02
CA VAL A 127 9.80 -5.92 -2.41
C VAL A 127 9.14 -4.64 -1.95
N LEU A 128 9.75 -3.99 -0.99
CA LEU A 128 9.30 -2.67 -0.55
C LEU A 128 10.50 -1.86 -0.06
N THR A 129 10.35 -0.54 -0.08
CA THR A 129 11.31 0.38 0.51
C THR A 129 10.58 1.20 1.57
N THR A 130 11.18 1.29 2.74
CA THR A 130 10.61 1.99 3.88
C THR A 130 11.71 2.75 4.63
N ASN A 131 11.40 3.25 5.81
CA ASN A 131 12.36 3.90 6.69
C ASN A 131 12.35 3.19 8.04
N ASP A 132 13.52 2.97 8.59
CA ASP A 132 13.66 2.24 9.86
C ASP A 132 13.10 3.01 11.06
N MET A 133 12.78 4.29 10.90
CA MET A 133 12.09 5.06 11.94
C MET A 133 10.60 4.71 12.03
N LEU A 134 10.02 4.13 10.99
CA LEU A 134 8.60 3.79 10.95
C LEU A 134 8.36 2.43 11.62
N LYS A 135 8.57 2.37 12.93
CA LYS A 135 8.52 1.11 13.69
C LYS A 135 7.20 0.34 13.57
N PRO A 136 6.03 1.00 13.66
CA PRO A 136 4.76 0.27 13.48
C PRO A 136 4.65 -0.41 12.12
N ALA A 137 5.07 0.25 11.04
CA ALA A 137 5.05 -0.32 9.70
C ALA A 137 6.00 -1.51 9.59
N LEU A 138 7.20 -1.38 10.16
CA LEU A 138 8.17 -2.48 10.15
C LEU A 138 7.61 -3.73 10.82
N ARG A 139 6.90 -3.56 11.93
CA ARG A 139 6.30 -4.71 12.64
C ARG A 139 5.27 -5.42 11.77
N VAL A 140 4.48 -4.67 11.01
CA VAL A 140 3.50 -5.23 10.08
C VAL A 140 4.21 -6.04 9.00
N TYR A 141 5.25 -5.48 8.40
CA TYR A 141 6.00 -6.16 7.35
C TYR A 141 6.70 -7.41 7.86
N GLU A 142 7.39 -7.32 8.98
CA GLU A 142 8.09 -8.46 9.58
C GLU A 142 7.13 -9.59 9.93
N LYS A 143 5.98 -9.26 10.50
CA LYS A 143 4.97 -10.23 10.85
C LYS A 143 4.41 -10.95 9.62
N ALA A 144 4.37 -10.29 8.48
CA ALA A 144 3.94 -10.88 7.22
C ALA A 144 5.02 -11.75 6.57
N GLY A 145 6.25 -11.72 7.09
CA GLY A 145 7.35 -12.53 6.59
C GLY A 145 8.38 -11.78 5.77
N PHE A 146 8.28 -10.45 5.66
CA PHE A 146 9.29 -9.66 4.97
C PHE A 146 10.58 -9.65 5.78
N VAL A 147 11.70 -9.76 5.07
CA VAL A 147 13.03 -9.68 5.67
C VAL A 147 13.82 -8.57 5.00
N GLU A 148 14.75 -8.00 5.75
CA GLU A 148 15.61 -6.94 5.24
C GLU A 148 16.51 -7.47 4.13
N GLU A 149 16.64 -6.69 3.07
CA GLU A 149 17.54 -6.98 1.97
C GLU A 149 18.61 -5.90 1.94
N THR A 150 19.85 -6.28 2.19
CA THR A 150 20.95 -5.32 2.41
C THR A 150 21.64 -4.86 1.14
N ASN A 151 21.39 -5.50 0.00
CA ASN A 151 22.14 -5.26 -1.22
C ASN A 151 21.43 -4.40 -2.27
N ASN A 152 20.17 -4.07 -2.04
CA ASN A 152 19.41 -3.26 -2.97
C ASN A 152 18.98 -1.97 -2.30
N PHE A 153 19.55 -0.87 -2.75
CA PHE A 153 19.24 0.44 -2.23
C PHE A 153 18.34 1.15 -3.22
N ASP A 154 17.19 1.60 -2.75
CA ASP A 154 16.28 2.41 -3.54
C ASP A 154 16.60 3.87 -3.27
N ASP A 155 17.19 4.54 -4.25
CA ASP A 155 17.61 5.93 -4.10
C ASP A 155 16.60 6.94 -4.67
N ARG A 156 15.43 6.48 -5.09
CA ARG A 156 14.37 7.36 -5.59
C ARG A 156 13.90 8.37 -4.54
N TYR A 157 13.99 7.99 -3.28
CA TYR A 157 13.55 8.81 -2.17
C TYR A 157 14.65 8.96 -1.13
N ARG A 158 14.81 10.17 -0.60
CA ARG A 158 15.77 10.42 0.48
C ARG A 158 15.35 9.74 1.79
N ARG A 159 14.04 9.57 1.98
CA ARG A 159 13.49 8.94 3.19
C ARG A 159 13.57 7.42 3.19
N GLY A 160 13.84 6.81 2.04
CA GLY A 160 13.94 5.36 1.96
C GLY A 160 15.34 4.90 2.34
N ASN A 161 15.46 4.22 3.47
CA ASN A 161 16.76 3.73 3.94
C ASN A 161 16.75 2.22 4.24
N LEU A 162 15.64 1.55 3.97
CA LEU A 162 15.51 0.12 4.27
C LEU A 162 14.68 -0.56 3.18
N THR A 163 15.28 -1.57 2.56
CA THR A 163 14.59 -2.40 1.57
C THR A 163 14.29 -3.76 2.17
N MET A 164 13.08 -4.25 1.99
CA MET A 164 12.64 -5.55 2.51
C MET A 164 12.08 -6.40 1.38
N GLN A 165 12.14 -7.71 1.57
CA GLN A 165 11.69 -8.68 0.56
C GLN A 165 10.91 -9.81 1.20
N LEU A 166 9.86 -10.23 0.50
CA LEU A 166 9.11 -11.44 0.78
C LEU A 166 9.27 -12.42 -0.38
N VAL A 167 9.64 -13.64 -0.07
CA VAL A 167 9.80 -14.71 -1.06
C VAL A 167 8.59 -15.63 -1.08
#